data_f51da8b018102afe59816cc73c6091ea
#
_entry.id   f51da8b018102afe59816cc73c6091ea
#
_cell.length_a   1.000
_cell.length_b   1.000
_cell.length_c   1.000
_cell.angle_alpha   90.00
_cell.angle_beta   90.00
_cell.angle_gamma   90.00
#
_symmetry.space_group_name_H-M   'P 1'
#
loop_
_entity.id
_entity.type
_entity.pdbx_description
1 polymer ?
#
loop_
_entity_poly.entity_id
_entity_poly.type
_entity_poly.pdbx_seq_one_letter_code
_entity_poly.pdbx_strand_id
1 'polypeptide(L)'
;MKNLLAFDLGASNGRAILGQLENGKITMKELHRFENNYIEMNGVFYWDLPYLYNQLKLGLLAFKQENVGDLDCIGIDTWGVDYGLLDRNGHLLGNPRAYRCAVDEDFEETWKIIDFPTLFARTGIANQNFNT
;
A
#
# COMPACT_ATOMS: atom_id res chain seq x y z
N MET A 1 -6.24 -26.99 10.66
CA MET A 1 -6.18 -26.05 9.52
C MET A 1 -6.20 -24.64 10.07
N LYS A 2 -5.38 -23.73 9.52
CA LYS A 2 -5.37 -22.30 9.89
C LYS A 2 -5.77 -21.47 8.68
N ASN A 3 -6.60 -20.46 8.90
CA ASN A 3 -7.06 -19.55 7.86
C ASN A 3 -6.31 -18.22 7.97
N LEU A 4 -5.63 -17.85 6.91
CA LEU A 4 -4.80 -16.66 6.80
C LEU A 4 -5.40 -15.77 5.70
N LEU A 5 -5.57 -14.47 5.95
CA LEU A 5 -6.02 -13.53 4.91
C LEU A 5 -4.89 -12.56 4.59
N ALA A 6 -4.42 -12.61 3.36
CA ALA A 6 -3.41 -11.68 2.87
C ALA A 6 -4.04 -10.63 1.96
N PHE A 7 -3.73 -9.36 2.22
CA PHE A 7 -4.01 -8.26 1.32
C PHE A 7 -2.72 -7.85 0.61
N ASP A 8 -2.70 -7.97 -0.70
CA ASP A 8 -1.61 -7.54 -1.57
C ASP A 8 -2.06 -6.29 -2.32
N LEU A 9 -1.60 -5.12 -1.85
CA LEU A 9 -1.96 -3.81 -2.40
C LEU A 9 -0.88 -3.35 -3.38
N GLY A 10 -1.05 -3.67 -4.65
CA GLY A 10 -0.15 -3.19 -5.70
C GLY A 10 -0.53 -1.78 -6.19
N ALA A 11 0.40 -1.11 -6.87
CA ALA A 11 0.19 0.24 -7.42
C ALA A 11 -0.83 0.31 -8.58
N SER A 12 -1.29 -0.82 -9.11
CA SER A 12 -2.28 -0.87 -10.19
C SER A 12 -3.51 -1.70 -9.85
N ASN A 13 -3.39 -2.65 -8.93
CA ASN A 13 -4.50 -3.47 -8.46
C ASN A 13 -4.17 -4.05 -7.09
N GLY A 14 -5.22 -4.41 -6.35
CA GLY A 14 -5.09 -5.08 -5.08
C GLY A 14 -5.91 -6.37 -5.02
N ARG A 15 -5.57 -7.24 -4.06
CA ARG A 15 -6.20 -8.54 -3.87
C ARG A 15 -6.35 -8.89 -2.41
N ALA A 16 -7.41 -9.64 -2.10
CA ALA A 16 -7.52 -10.40 -0.86
C ALA A 16 -7.39 -11.90 -1.18
N ILE A 17 -6.47 -12.57 -0.53
CA ILE A 17 -6.14 -13.98 -0.77
C ILE A 17 -6.33 -14.76 0.52
N LEU A 18 -7.18 -15.78 0.50
CA LEU A 18 -7.28 -16.78 1.56
C LEU A 18 -6.13 -17.78 1.41
N GLY A 19 -5.29 -17.88 2.42
CA GLY A 19 -4.31 -18.95 2.59
C GLY A 19 -4.80 -19.94 3.64
N GLN A 20 -4.88 -21.22 3.30
CA GLN A 20 -5.21 -22.28 4.26
C GLN A 20 -3.99 -23.14 4.52
N LEU A 21 -3.49 -23.10 5.76
CA LEU A 21 -2.34 -23.88 6.18
C LEU A 21 -2.80 -25.15 6.88
N GLU A 22 -2.44 -26.29 6.30
CA GLU A 22 -2.70 -27.62 6.88
C GLU A 22 -1.53 -28.56 6.61
N ASN A 23 -1.08 -29.27 7.64
CA ASN A 23 0.03 -30.23 7.57
C ASN A 23 1.30 -29.68 6.89
N GLY A 24 1.63 -28.39 7.15
CA GLY A 24 2.79 -27.71 6.57
C GLY A 24 2.64 -27.30 5.09
N LYS A 25 1.46 -27.44 4.50
CA LYS A 25 1.15 -27.00 3.14
C LYS A 25 0.16 -25.85 3.15
N ILE A 26 0.37 -24.90 2.26
CA ILE A 26 -0.54 -23.77 2.05
C ILE A 26 -1.27 -23.96 0.72
N THR A 27 -2.59 -23.86 0.76
CA THR A 27 -3.43 -23.66 -0.43
C THR A 27 -3.90 -22.21 -0.47
N MET A 28 -4.02 -21.61 -1.66
CA MET A 28 -4.40 -20.23 -1.81
C MET A 28 -5.60 -20.08 -2.74
N LYS A 29 -6.51 -19.16 -2.36
CA LYS A 29 -7.68 -18.79 -3.16
C LYS A 29 -7.82 -17.27 -3.15
N GLU A 30 -7.86 -16.66 -4.33
CA GLU A 30 -8.20 -15.24 -4.45
C GLU A 30 -9.69 -15.06 -4.14
N LEU A 31 -10.02 -14.17 -3.19
CA LEU A 31 -11.38 -13.91 -2.75
C LEU A 31 -11.94 -12.61 -3.30
N HIS A 32 -11.06 -11.61 -3.48
CA HIS A 32 -11.45 -10.28 -3.92
C HIS A 32 -10.30 -9.66 -4.71
N ARG A 33 -10.65 -8.97 -5.80
CA ARG A 33 -9.71 -8.20 -6.62
C ARG A 33 -10.33 -6.84 -6.92
N PHE A 34 -9.50 -5.81 -6.95
CA PHE A 34 -9.92 -4.45 -7.26
C PHE A 34 -8.81 -3.70 -8.01
N GLU A 35 -9.20 -2.72 -8.78
CA GLU A 35 -8.26 -1.79 -9.39
C GLU A 35 -7.79 -0.77 -8.35
N ASN A 36 -6.54 -0.36 -8.47
CA ASN A 36 -5.95 0.70 -7.67
C ASN A 36 -5.44 1.79 -8.61
N ASN A 37 -6.27 2.80 -8.80
CA ASN A 37 -5.97 3.93 -9.67
C ASN A 37 -5.80 5.19 -8.81
N TYR A 38 -4.83 6.01 -9.18
CA TYR A 38 -4.73 7.35 -8.61
C TYR A 38 -5.76 8.29 -9.24
N ILE A 39 -6.15 9.32 -8.50
CA ILE A 39 -7.09 10.37 -8.93
C ILE A 39 -6.27 11.62 -9.23
N GLU A 40 -6.46 12.19 -10.42
CA GLU A 40 -5.89 13.47 -10.76
C GLU A 40 -6.82 14.61 -10.33
N MET A 41 -6.24 15.58 -9.59
CA MET A 41 -6.91 16.84 -9.25
C MET A 41 -5.94 18.00 -9.43
N ASN A 42 -6.25 18.90 -10.34
CA ASN A 42 -5.43 20.09 -10.63
C ASN A 42 -3.95 19.77 -10.93
N GLY A 43 -3.71 18.74 -11.73
CA GLY A 43 -2.36 18.30 -12.11
C GLY A 43 -1.61 17.52 -11.03
N VAL A 44 -2.25 17.21 -9.92
CA VAL A 44 -1.66 16.40 -8.84
C VAL A 44 -2.39 15.06 -8.75
N PHE A 45 -1.62 13.99 -8.63
CA PHE A 45 -2.14 12.62 -8.48
C PHE A 45 -2.21 12.22 -7.00
N TYR A 46 -3.35 11.64 -6.62
CA TYR A 46 -3.62 11.21 -5.25
C TYR A 46 -4.06 9.75 -5.23
N TRP A 47 -3.66 9.02 -4.20
CA TRP A 47 -4.26 7.73 -3.89
C TRP A 47 -5.59 7.93 -3.17
N ASP A 48 -6.63 7.21 -3.60
CA ASP A 48 -7.93 7.21 -2.89
C ASP A 48 -7.87 6.27 -1.69
N LEU A 49 -7.30 6.76 -0.59
CA LEU A 49 -7.16 5.95 0.63
C LEU A 49 -8.51 5.49 1.22
N PRO A 50 -9.57 6.31 1.25
CA PRO A 50 -10.91 5.84 1.62
C PRO A 50 -11.42 4.67 0.77
N TYR A 51 -11.21 4.72 -0.53
CA TYR A 51 -11.55 3.62 -1.43
C TYR A 51 -10.75 2.36 -1.08
N LEU A 52 -9.43 2.45 -0.96
CA LEU A 52 -8.57 1.32 -0.60
C LEU A 52 -8.99 0.69 0.73
N TYR A 53 -9.27 1.51 1.74
CA TYR A 53 -9.78 1.02 3.03
C TYR A 53 -11.10 0.26 2.89
N ASN A 54 -12.00 0.74 2.02
CA ASN A 54 -13.24 0.03 1.73
C ASN A 54 -13.01 -1.31 1.02
N GLN A 55 -12.02 -1.41 0.14
CA GLN A 55 -11.64 -2.67 -0.51
C GLN A 55 -11.12 -3.71 0.50
N LEU A 56 -10.38 -3.29 1.52
CA LEU A 56 -9.98 -4.19 2.61
C LEU A 56 -11.22 -4.76 3.35
N LYS A 57 -12.23 -3.92 3.62
CA LYS A 57 -13.49 -4.39 4.24
C LYS A 57 -14.25 -5.36 3.35
N LEU A 58 -14.27 -5.14 2.04
CA LEU A 58 -14.90 -6.06 1.08
C LEU A 58 -14.14 -7.40 1.04
N GLY A 59 -12.81 -7.39 1.12
CA GLY A 59 -12.00 -8.60 1.24
C GLY A 59 -12.31 -9.40 2.52
N LEU A 60 -12.49 -8.72 3.65
CA LEU A 60 -12.92 -9.36 4.90
C LEU A 60 -14.33 -9.94 4.79
N LEU A 61 -15.24 -9.25 4.12
CA LEU A 61 -16.59 -9.75 3.87
C LEU A 61 -16.57 -10.99 2.97
N ALA A 62 -15.75 -10.97 1.91
CA ALA A 62 -15.55 -12.13 1.04
C ALA A 62 -15.01 -13.34 1.83
N PHE A 63 -14.03 -13.14 2.73
CA PHE A 63 -13.57 -14.20 3.62
C PHE A 63 -14.71 -14.77 4.47
N LYS A 64 -15.55 -13.91 5.07
CA LYS A 64 -16.68 -14.36 5.87
C LYS A 64 -17.67 -15.22 5.08
N GLN A 65 -17.85 -14.92 3.79
CA GLN A 65 -18.77 -15.68 2.91
C GLN A 65 -18.24 -17.08 2.55
N GLU A 66 -16.94 -17.33 2.67
CA GLU A 66 -16.37 -18.66 2.42
C GLU A 66 -16.76 -19.69 3.48
N ASN A 67 -17.21 -19.27 4.67
CA ASN A 67 -17.65 -20.13 5.77
C ASN A 67 -16.61 -21.21 6.17
N VAL A 68 -15.33 -20.87 6.13
CA VAL A 68 -14.21 -21.79 6.41
C VAL A 68 -13.82 -21.82 7.89
N GLY A 69 -14.54 -21.10 8.74
CA GLY A 69 -14.26 -20.96 10.17
C GLY A 69 -13.58 -19.63 10.50
N ASP A 70 -12.93 -19.58 11.65
CA ASP A 70 -12.32 -18.36 12.17
C ASP A 70 -11.07 -17.96 11.38
N LEU A 71 -10.80 -16.66 11.38
CA LEU A 71 -9.61 -16.06 10.78
C LEU A 71 -8.48 -16.04 11.84
N ASP A 72 -7.38 -16.73 11.56
CA ASP A 72 -6.24 -16.83 12.49
C ASP A 72 -5.28 -15.64 12.36
N CYS A 73 -5.10 -15.10 11.15
CA CYS A 73 -4.14 -14.03 10.92
C CYS A 73 -4.52 -13.19 9.69
N ILE A 74 -4.19 -11.88 9.75
CA ILE A 74 -4.24 -10.96 8.61
C ILE A 74 -2.83 -10.45 8.34
N GLY A 75 -2.43 -10.45 7.07
CA GLY A 75 -1.23 -9.79 6.58
C GLY A 75 -1.59 -8.74 5.52
N ILE A 76 -0.86 -7.64 5.50
CA ILE A 76 -1.00 -6.60 4.47
C ILE A 76 0.38 -6.31 3.90
N ASP A 77 0.49 -6.40 2.59
CA ASP A 77 1.63 -5.94 1.81
C ASP A 77 1.21 -4.81 0.88
N THR A 78 2.11 -3.87 0.60
CA THR A 78 1.82 -2.70 -0.23
C THR A 78 3.09 -2.21 -0.94
N TRP A 79 2.91 -1.32 -1.94
CA TRP A 79 4.03 -0.64 -2.59
C TRP A 79 4.73 0.32 -1.63
N GLY A 80 6.00 0.64 -1.91
CA GLY A 80 6.78 1.61 -1.15
C GLY A 80 6.64 3.05 -1.64
N VAL A 81 7.45 3.93 -1.08
CA VAL A 81 7.71 5.33 -1.43
C VAL A 81 6.59 6.34 -1.17
N ASP A 82 5.38 5.90 -0.89
CA ASP A 82 4.25 6.78 -0.56
C ASP A 82 3.96 6.80 0.94
N TYR A 83 3.40 7.89 1.42
CA TYR A 83 3.00 8.05 2.81
C TYR A 83 1.76 8.94 2.93
N GLY A 84 1.01 8.78 3.99
CA GLY A 84 -0.12 9.63 4.38
C GLY A 84 0.13 10.32 5.70
N LEU A 85 -0.43 11.52 5.88
CA LEU A 85 -0.34 12.28 7.11
C LEU A 85 -1.59 12.07 7.96
N LEU A 86 -1.38 11.81 9.25
CA LEU A 86 -2.45 11.68 10.23
C LEU A 86 -2.34 12.80 11.26
N ASP A 87 -3.47 13.24 11.81
CA ASP A 87 -3.49 14.12 12.96
C ASP A 87 -3.13 13.35 14.25
N ARG A 88 -3.06 14.08 15.39
CA ARG A 88 -2.76 13.49 16.70
C ARG A 88 -3.75 12.42 17.17
N ASN A 89 -4.93 12.38 16.58
CA ASN A 89 -5.99 11.41 16.92
C ASN A 89 -6.03 10.24 15.93
N GLY A 90 -5.14 10.21 14.93
CA GLY A 90 -5.08 9.20 13.89
C GLY A 90 -6.03 9.44 12.72
N HIS A 91 -6.62 10.63 12.58
CA HIS A 91 -7.45 10.96 11.43
C HIS A 91 -6.60 11.37 10.24
N LEU A 92 -6.96 10.89 9.07
CA LEU A 92 -6.31 11.24 7.82
C LEU A 92 -6.48 12.74 7.51
N LEU A 93 -5.37 13.45 7.30
CA LEU A 93 -5.38 14.89 6.97
C LEU A 93 -5.75 15.15 5.50
N GLY A 94 -5.56 14.16 4.63
CA GLY A 94 -5.90 14.24 3.21
C GLY A 94 -5.39 13.02 2.48
N ASN A 95 -5.85 12.81 1.25
CA ASN A 95 -5.38 11.69 0.43
C ASN A 95 -3.88 11.82 0.16
N PRO A 96 -3.09 10.74 0.29
CA PRO A 96 -1.66 10.75 -0.03
C PRO A 96 -1.41 11.11 -1.49
N ARG A 97 -0.41 11.95 -1.75
CA ARG A 97 0.07 12.17 -3.12
C ARG A 97 0.72 10.89 -3.63
N ALA A 98 0.44 10.55 -4.89
CA ALA A 98 1.08 9.41 -5.53
C ALA A 98 2.51 9.76 -5.95
N TYR A 99 3.45 8.83 -5.81
CA TYR A 99 4.86 9.01 -6.18
C TYR A 99 5.07 9.47 -7.64
N ARG A 100 4.10 9.25 -8.51
CA ARG A 100 4.12 9.71 -9.90
C ARG A 100 3.95 11.21 -10.07
N CYS A 101 3.70 11.94 -8.96
CA CYS A 101 3.67 13.41 -8.90
C CYS A 101 5.01 14.02 -8.50
N ALA A 102 6.06 13.23 -8.33
CA ALA A 102 7.38 13.77 -8.05
C ALA A 102 7.82 14.70 -9.19
N VAL A 103 8.27 15.90 -8.86
CA VAL A 103 8.77 16.90 -9.80
C VAL A 103 10.27 17.12 -9.60
N ASP A 104 10.98 17.40 -10.68
CA ASP A 104 12.44 17.53 -10.65
C ASP A 104 12.90 18.71 -9.77
N GLU A 105 12.06 19.75 -9.65
CA GLU A 105 12.33 20.92 -8.79
C GLU A 105 12.43 20.56 -7.31
N ASP A 106 11.58 19.67 -6.81
CA ASP A 106 11.66 19.17 -5.42
C ASP A 106 13.00 18.45 -5.17
N PHE A 107 13.52 17.80 -6.19
CA PHE A 107 14.79 17.10 -6.18
C PHE A 107 15.98 18.05 -6.06
N GLU A 108 15.98 19.13 -6.86
CA GLU A 108 17.05 20.13 -6.83
C GLU A 108 17.11 20.85 -5.48
N GLU A 109 15.96 21.17 -4.87
CA GLU A 109 15.90 21.76 -3.54
C GLU A 109 16.48 20.84 -2.46
N THR A 110 16.19 19.53 -2.55
CA THR A 110 16.74 18.54 -1.62
C THR A 110 18.26 18.49 -1.69
N TRP A 111 18.86 18.56 -2.91
CA TRP A 111 20.31 18.50 -3.08
C TRP A 111 21.06 19.74 -2.57
N LYS A 112 20.37 20.86 -2.34
CA LYS A 112 20.94 22.02 -1.64
C LYS A 112 21.11 21.79 -0.14
N ILE A 113 20.34 20.84 0.43
CA ILE A 113 20.38 20.52 1.87
C ILE A 113 21.35 19.38 2.15
N ILE A 114 21.32 18.33 1.34
CA ILE A 114 22.19 17.16 1.48
C ILE A 114 22.55 16.63 0.09
N ASP A 115 23.84 16.44 -0.18
CA ASP A 115 24.29 15.86 -1.45
C ASP A 115 23.95 14.37 -1.55
N PHE A 116 23.73 13.90 -2.78
CA PHE A 116 23.37 12.51 -3.03
C PHE A 116 24.41 11.49 -2.53
N PRO A 117 25.73 11.67 -2.72
CA PRO A 117 26.72 10.72 -2.18
C PRO A 117 26.61 10.53 -0.67
N THR A 118 26.39 11.61 0.08
CA THR A 118 26.20 11.57 1.53
C THR A 118 24.90 10.84 1.89
N LEU A 119 23.82 11.15 1.20
CA LEU A 119 22.52 10.50 1.42
C LEU A 119 22.61 9.00 1.11
N PHE A 120 23.15 8.63 -0.04
CA PHE A 120 23.32 7.24 -0.45
C PHE A 120 24.22 6.45 0.53
N ALA A 121 25.32 7.02 0.97
CA ALA A 121 26.22 6.37 1.92
C ALA A 121 25.53 6.05 3.27
N ARG A 122 24.55 6.87 3.67
CA ARG A 122 23.81 6.67 4.93
C ARG A 122 22.62 5.74 4.80
N THR A 123 21.94 5.75 3.66
CA THR A 123 20.61 5.09 3.50
C THR A 123 20.63 3.92 2.53
N GLY A 124 21.56 3.89 1.56
CA GLY A 124 21.54 2.95 0.45
C GLY A 124 20.42 3.20 -0.57
N ILE A 125 19.68 4.32 -0.46
CA ILE A 125 18.53 4.61 -1.32
C ILE A 125 19.03 5.19 -2.65
N ALA A 126 18.54 4.60 -3.75
CA ALA A 126 18.89 5.05 -5.09
C ALA A 126 18.36 6.46 -5.40
N ASN A 127 19.09 7.19 -6.25
CA ASN A 127 18.68 8.51 -6.72
C ASN A 127 17.53 8.39 -7.73
N GLN A 128 16.32 8.41 -7.22
CA GLN A 128 15.07 8.37 -8.00
C GLN A 128 14.14 9.47 -7.48
N ASN A 129 13.51 10.21 -8.37
CA ASN A 129 12.68 11.36 -8.01
C ASN A 129 11.41 11.00 -7.20
N PHE A 130 11.08 9.74 -7.07
CA PHE A 130 9.97 9.25 -6.25
C PHE A 130 10.41 8.70 -4.88
N ASN A 131 11.69 8.62 -4.60
CA ASN A 131 12.20 8.23 -3.28
C ASN A 131 12.17 9.45 -2.34
N THR A 132 11.46 9.30 -1.24
CA THR A 132 11.29 10.35 -0.23
C THR A 132 12.42 10.37 0.76
#